data_ad5e2486320f3513b06ba1b33b01da99
#
_entry.id   ad5e2486320f3513b06ba1b33b01da99
#
_cell.length_a   1.000
_cell.length_b   1.000
_cell.length_c   1.000
_cell.angle_alpha   90.00
_cell.angle_beta   90.00
_cell.angle_gamma   90.00
#
_symmetry.space_group_name_H-M   'P 1'
#
loop_
_entity.id
_entity.type
_entity.pdbx_description
1 polymer ?
#
loop_
_entity_poly.entity_id
_entity_poly.type
_entity_poly.pdbx_seq_one_letter_code
_entity_poly.pdbx_strand_id
1 'polypeptide(L)'
;MFFFQGAKLINIHYICSEIFIIFILKIFKNIAIKNRIQKNLKKRANYLNGNKLQIHKVGCIVDIEEVDKVDFLKNFIKEYGINSENYVILGYEEKGIDIQIEGIPLFAWKDINYSGGIRNYHADRLWELEYDLLINCFSTPKLPLLLLSSGVKAKLRIGVSGIDPAFNDVIIETPLADGSTFIQEAKKIIKTLQ
;
A
#
# COMPACT_ATOMS: atom_id res chain seq x y z
N MET A 1 2.61 -55.48 -20.16
CA MET A 1 2.32 -54.12 -20.63
C MET A 1 1.31 -53.43 -19.70
N PHE A 2 1.54 -53.42 -18.36
CA PHE A 2 0.59 -52.86 -17.35
C PHE A 2 1.23 -52.02 -16.24
N PHE A 3 2.53 -51.67 -16.33
CA PHE A 3 3.23 -50.89 -15.30
C PHE A 3 3.27 -49.39 -15.51
N PHE A 4 2.83 -48.85 -16.64
CA PHE A 4 2.93 -47.42 -16.96
C PHE A 4 1.71 -46.56 -16.58
N GLN A 5 0.54 -47.20 -16.30
CA GLN A 5 -0.66 -46.42 -15.93
C GLN A 5 -0.72 -46.02 -14.46
N GLY A 6 -0.12 -46.79 -13.54
CA GLY A 6 -0.11 -46.49 -12.11
C GLY A 6 0.72 -45.27 -11.73
N ALA A 7 1.88 -45.10 -12.39
CA ALA A 7 2.77 -43.96 -12.10
C ALA A 7 2.18 -42.60 -12.54
N LYS A 8 1.39 -42.57 -13.62
CA LYS A 8 0.70 -41.36 -14.07
C LYS A 8 -0.46 -40.94 -13.13
N LEU A 9 -1.21 -41.90 -12.63
CA LEU A 9 -2.33 -41.65 -11.71
C LEU A 9 -1.85 -41.15 -10.33
N ILE A 10 -0.76 -41.71 -9.81
CA ILE A 10 -0.15 -41.31 -8.55
C ILE A 10 0.37 -39.87 -8.68
N ASN A 11 1.00 -39.51 -9.80
CA ASN A 11 1.54 -38.16 -10.03
C ASN A 11 0.42 -37.11 -10.15
N ILE A 12 -0.70 -37.42 -10.78
CA ILE A 12 -1.86 -36.53 -10.90
C ILE A 12 -2.51 -36.28 -9.51
N HIS A 13 -2.65 -37.33 -8.71
CA HIS A 13 -3.23 -37.21 -7.36
C HIS A 13 -2.34 -36.37 -6.44
N TYR A 14 -1.03 -36.51 -6.54
CA TYR A 14 -0.05 -35.70 -5.78
C TYR A 14 -0.09 -34.24 -6.19
N ILE A 15 -0.09 -33.94 -7.49
CA ILE A 15 -0.19 -32.57 -8.04
C ILE A 15 -1.51 -31.92 -7.64
N CYS A 16 -2.64 -32.64 -7.68
CA CYS A 16 -3.93 -32.11 -7.24
C CYS A 16 -3.94 -31.78 -5.74
N SER A 17 -3.30 -32.59 -4.90
CA SER A 17 -3.24 -32.33 -3.46
C SER A 17 -2.36 -31.11 -3.13
N GLU A 18 -1.24 -30.92 -3.80
CA GLU A 18 -0.38 -29.75 -3.62
C GLU A 18 -1.07 -28.46 -4.06
N ILE A 19 -1.73 -28.46 -5.23
CA ILE A 19 -2.50 -27.31 -5.72
C ILE A 19 -3.62 -26.94 -4.73
N PHE A 20 -4.30 -27.95 -4.19
CA PHE A 20 -5.37 -27.75 -3.20
C PHE A 20 -4.85 -27.13 -1.90
N ILE A 21 -3.70 -27.61 -1.41
CA ILE A 21 -3.04 -27.05 -0.21
C ILE A 21 -2.63 -25.59 -0.45
N ILE A 22 -1.99 -25.29 -1.58
CA ILE A 22 -1.59 -23.92 -1.94
C ILE A 22 -2.82 -23.00 -2.03
N PHE A 23 -3.91 -23.47 -2.60
CA PHE A 23 -5.17 -22.73 -2.70
C PHE A 23 -5.77 -22.41 -1.31
N ILE A 24 -5.80 -23.40 -0.42
CA ILE A 24 -6.26 -23.24 0.96
C ILE A 24 -5.38 -22.22 1.70
N LEU A 25 -4.05 -22.34 1.62
CA LEU A 25 -3.11 -21.42 2.24
C LEU A 25 -3.31 -19.99 1.75
N LYS A 26 -3.59 -19.79 0.47
CA LYS A 26 -3.89 -18.48 -0.11
C LYS A 26 -5.19 -17.89 0.47
N ILE A 27 -6.22 -18.70 0.67
CA ILE A 27 -7.47 -18.27 1.30
C ILE A 27 -7.21 -17.81 2.75
N PHE A 28 -6.51 -18.61 3.54
CA PHE A 28 -6.18 -18.27 4.93
C PHE A 28 -5.34 -16.98 5.01
N LYS A 29 -4.37 -16.82 4.13
CA LYS A 29 -3.57 -15.59 4.03
C LYS A 29 -4.47 -14.37 3.76
N ASN A 30 -5.38 -14.46 2.81
CA ASN A 30 -6.31 -13.37 2.48
C ASN A 30 -7.22 -13.02 3.67
N ILE A 31 -7.72 -14.02 4.40
CA ILE A 31 -8.55 -13.82 5.59
C ILE A 31 -7.74 -13.11 6.69
N ALA A 32 -6.51 -13.56 6.94
CA ALA A 32 -5.63 -12.94 7.93
C ALA A 32 -5.34 -11.47 7.60
N ILE A 33 -5.05 -11.16 6.33
CA ILE A 33 -4.84 -9.80 5.84
C ILE A 33 -6.09 -8.95 6.08
N LYS A 34 -7.27 -9.41 5.66
CA LYS A 34 -8.54 -8.68 5.84
C LYS A 34 -8.84 -8.41 7.31
N ASN A 35 -8.64 -9.40 8.18
CA ASN A 35 -8.83 -9.23 9.62
C ASN A 35 -7.85 -8.19 10.20
N ARG A 36 -6.60 -8.18 9.75
CA ARG A 36 -5.61 -7.19 10.19
C ARG A 36 -5.97 -5.78 9.72
N ILE A 37 -6.40 -5.61 8.47
CA ILE A 37 -6.91 -4.35 7.94
C ILE A 37 -8.05 -3.83 8.82
N GLN A 38 -9.07 -4.64 9.09
CA GLN A 38 -10.21 -4.27 9.92
C GLN A 38 -9.78 -3.85 11.33
N LYS A 39 -8.85 -4.60 11.94
CA LYS A 39 -8.29 -4.26 13.26
C LYS A 39 -7.57 -2.92 13.25
N ASN A 40 -6.79 -2.66 12.20
CA ASN A 40 -6.05 -1.41 12.05
C ASN A 40 -6.99 -0.22 11.87
N LEU A 41 -7.98 -0.33 10.98
CA LEU A 41 -8.96 0.74 10.74
C LEU A 41 -9.77 1.07 12.01
N LYS A 42 -10.16 0.05 12.82
CA LYS A 42 -10.85 0.26 14.10
C LYS A 42 -9.99 0.99 15.14
N LYS A 43 -8.66 0.87 15.07
CA LYS A 43 -7.73 1.54 15.97
C LYS A 43 -7.36 2.96 15.50
N ARG A 44 -7.77 3.31 14.29
CA ARG A 44 -7.47 4.61 13.72
C ARG A 44 -8.09 5.71 14.58
N ALA A 45 -7.25 6.55 15.15
CA ALA A 45 -7.69 7.74 15.86
C ALA A 45 -7.91 8.89 14.86
N ASN A 46 -8.94 9.71 15.08
CA ASN A 46 -9.10 10.96 14.36
C ASN A 46 -8.19 12.00 14.99
N TYR A 47 -7.06 12.28 14.35
CA TYR A 47 -6.05 13.21 14.87
C TYR A 47 -6.34 14.70 14.57
N LEU A 48 -7.30 15.00 13.71
CA LEU A 48 -7.66 16.38 13.34
C LEU A 48 -8.61 17.06 14.36
N ASN A 49 -8.37 16.89 15.66
CA ASN A 49 -9.18 17.52 16.71
C ASN A 49 -8.84 19.01 16.85
N GLY A 50 -9.10 19.83 15.81
CA GLY A 50 -9.01 21.29 15.88
C GLY A 50 -7.60 21.88 15.94
N ASN A 51 -6.56 21.06 15.89
CA ASN A 51 -5.18 21.53 15.82
C ASN A 51 -4.79 21.85 14.38
N LYS A 52 -4.09 22.96 14.18
CA LYS A 52 -3.51 23.31 12.88
C LYS A 52 -2.57 22.21 12.40
N LEU A 53 -2.70 21.84 11.14
CA LEU A 53 -1.85 20.83 10.51
C LEU A 53 -0.50 21.45 10.13
N GLN A 54 0.58 20.97 10.73
CA GLN A 54 1.95 21.26 10.29
C GLN A 54 2.52 19.99 9.66
N ILE A 55 3.09 20.10 8.45
CA ILE A 55 3.63 18.95 7.72
C ILE A 55 5.14 18.94 7.81
N HIS A 56 5.66 18.02 8.60
CA HIS A 56 7.10 17.76 8.76
C HIS A 56 7.46 16.33 8.32
N LYS A 57 6.50 15.38 8.40
CA LYS A 57 6.71 13.98 8.02
C LYS A 57 5.64 13.50 7.05
N VAL A 58 6.07 12.91 5.93
CA VAL A 58 5.18 12.44 4.86
C VAL A 58 5.43 10.98 4.53
N GLY A 59 4.35 10.18 4.51
CA GLY A 59 4.33 8.84 3.96
C GLY A 59 3.61 8.84 2.60
N CYS A 60 4.13 8.10 1.62
CA CYS A 60 3.48 7.90 0.33
C CYS A 60 3.44 6.42 0.01
N ILE A 61 2.27 5.92 -0.37
CA ILE A 61 2.06 4.56 -0.86
C ILE A 61 1.61 4.65 -2.32
N VAL A 62 2.31 3.95 -3.19
CA VAL A 62 2.12 4.05 -4.64
C VAL A 62 1.85 2.68 -5.24
N ASP A 63 0.81 2.57 -6.07
CA ASP A 63 0.67 1.45 -6.99
C ASP A 63 1.47 1.78 -8.26
N ILE A 64 2.57 1.07 -8.50
CA ILE A 64 3.42 1.35 -9.67
C ILE A 64 2.78 0.93 -10.99
N GLU A 65 1.69 0.19 -10.97
CA GLU A 65 0.90 -0.11 -12.17
C GLU A 65 -0.05 1.03 -12.54
N GLU A 66 -0.41 1.91 -11.59
CA GLU A 66 -1.27 3.07 -11.81
C GLU A 66 -0.48 4.39 -11.95
N VAL A 67 0.78 4.41 -11.49
CA VAL A 67 1.63 5.61 -11.46
C VAL A 67 2.98 5.33 -12.08
N ASP A 68 3.19 5.79 -13.29
CA ASP A 68 4.45 5.59 -14.03
C ASP A 68 5.64 6.40 -13.47
N LYS A 69 5.35 7.58 -12.90
CA LYS A 69 6.37 8.53 -12.42
C LYS A 69 5.96 9.11 -11.08
N VAL A 70 6.89 9.13 -10.15
CA VAL A 70 6.70 9.67 -8.79
C VAL A 70 7.28 11.07 -8.58
N ASP A 71 7.70 11.73 -9.67
CA ASP A 71 8.34 13.05 -9.59
C ASP A 71 7.44 14.12 -8.95
N PHE A 72 6.13 14.04 -9.15
CA PHE A 72 5.18 14.93 -8.50
C PHE A 72 5.20 14.81 -6.97
N LEU A 73 5.40 13.60 -6.42
CA LEU A 73 5.57 13.38 -4.97
C LEU A 73 6.92 13.91 -4.48
N LYS A 74 8.01 13.63 -5.22
CA LYS A 74 9.35 14.13 -4.89
C LYS A 74 9.38 15.66 -4.89
N ASN A 75 8.74 16.29 -5.89
CA ASN A 75 8.63 17.74 -5.99
C ASN A 75 7.80 18.33 -4.84
N PHE A 76 6.69 17.69 -4.46
CA PHE A 76 5.89 18.09 -3.30
C PHE A 76 6.72 18.05 -2.01
N ILE A 77 7.44 16.95 -1.76
CA ILE A 77 8.30 16.79 -0.58
C ILE A 77 9.37 17.89 -0.52
N LYS A 78 10.02 18.16 -1.66
CA LYS A 78 11.05 19.21 -1.78
C LYS A 78 10.48 20.62 -1.52
N GLU A 79 9.29 20.91 -2.05
CA GLU A 79 8.62 22.21 -1.88
C GLU A 79 8.24 22.49 -0.42
N TYR A 80 7.86 21.44 0.33
CA TYR A 80 7.60 21.55 1.77
C TYR A 80 8.88 21.51 2.63
N GLY A 81 10.07 21.43 2.02
CA GLY A 81 11.35 21.41 2.75
C GLY A 81 11.55 20.16 3.61
N ILE A 82 10.92 19.05 3.26
CA ILE A 82 10.95 17.82 4.06
C ILE A 82 12.26 17.07 3.79
N ASN A 83 13.04 16.84 4.84
CA ASN A 83 14.31 16.11 4.76
C ASN A 83 14.10 14.62 4.46
N SER A 84 15.11 13.97 3.88
CA SER A 84 15.07 12.56 3.46
C SER A 84 14.75 11.56 4.58
N GLU A 85 15.07 11.88 5.82
CA GLU A 85 14.75 11.08 7.01
C GLU A 85 13.28 11.17 7.43
N ASN A 86 12.59 12.22 7.00
CA ASN A 86 11.22 12.56 7.37
C ASN A 86 10.19 12.18 6.30
N TYR A 87 10.59 11.46 5.25
CA TYR A 87 9.63 10.90 4.32
C TYR A 87 9.95 9.46 3.92
N VAL A 88 8.91 8.75 3.52
CA VAL A 88 9.01 7.44 2.90
C VAL A 88 8.05 7.40 1.70
N ILE A 89 8.56 7.07 0.53
CA ILE A 89 7.75 6.70 -0.63
C ILE A 89 7.97 5.20 -0.84
N LEU A 90 6.91 4.40 -0.80
CA LEU A 90 6.97 2.96 -0.96
C LEU A 90 6.01 2.52 -2.07
N GLY A 91 6.56 1.90 -3.11
CA GLY A 91 5.80 1.37 -4.22
C GLY A 91 5.36 -0.08 -3.96
N TYR A 92 4.20 -0.45 -4.50
CA TYR A 92 3.75 -1.84 -4.59
C TYR A 92 3.87 -2.35 -6.02
N GLU A 93 4.42 -3.55 -6.16
CA GLU A 93 4.56 -4.27 -7.42
C GLU A 93 3.83 -5.62 -7.32
N GLU A 94 2.92 -5.89 -8.25
CA GLU A 94 2.12 -7.12 -8.22
C GLU A 94 2.77 -8.27 -9.00
N LYS A 95 3.40 -7.99 -10.14
CA LYS A 95 3.82 -8.99 -11.13
C LYS A 95 5.15 -9.67 -10.83
N GLY A 96 5.92 -9.21 -9.83
CA GLY A 96 7.25 -9.74 -9.52
C GLY A 96 8.26 -9.50 -10.65
N ILE A 97 7.99 -8.53 -11.52
CA ILE A 97 8.92 -8.08 -12.55
C ILE A 97 9.84 -7.08 -11.85
N ASP A 98 11.15 -7.22 -11.98
CA ASP A 98 12.13 -6.26 -11.44
C ASP A 98 12.02 -4.89 -12.16
N ILE A 99 10.87 -4.23 -12.00
CA ILE A 99 10.68 -2.85 -12.42
C ILE A 99 11.32 -2.00 -11.34
N GLN A 100 12.48 -1.43 -11.62
CA GLN A 100 13.07 -0.40 -10.78
C GLN A 100 12.48 0.95 -11.21
N ILE A 101 11.54 1.47 -10.43
CA ILE A 101 11.23 2.90 -10.54
C ILE A 101 12.37 3.64 -9.84
N GLU A 102 13.07 4.46 -10.58
CA GLU A 102 14.29 5.15 -10.13
C GLU A 102 14.02 5.90 -8.81
N GLY A 103 14.67 5.44 -7.77
CA GLY A 103 14.70 6.12 -6.46
C GLY A 103 13.55 5.87 -5.52
N ILE A 104 12.70 4.82 -5.72
CA ILE A 104 11.77 4.38 -4.70
C ILE A 104 11.92 2.88 -4.40
N PRO A 105 11.89 2.50 -3.12
CA PRO A 105 11.84 1.10 -2.73
C PRO A 105 10.48 0.49 -3.07
N LEU A 106 10.47 -0.82 -3.33
CA LEU A 106 9.27 -1.58 -3.65
C LEU A 106 9.02 -2.68 -2.62
N PHE A 107 7.76 -3.05 -2.48
CA PHE A 107 7.33 -4.29 -1.83
C PHE A 107 6.36 -5.04 -2.72
N ALA A 108 6.23 -6.34 -2.50
CA ALA A 108 5.41 -7.22 -3.33
C ALA A 108 4.57 -8.19 -2.48
N TRP A 109 3.68 -8.93 -3.12
CA TRP A 109 2.86 -9.95 -2.45
C TRP A 109 3.67 -11.00 -1.67
N LYS A 110 4.86 -11.35 -2.17
CA LYS A 110 5.77 -12.31 -1.53
C LYS A 110 6.28 -11.84 -0.16
N ASP A 111 6.33 -10.53 0.07
CA ASP A 111 6.78 -9.94 1.33
C ASP A 111 5.73 -10.06 2.44
N ILE A 112 4.48 -10.40 2.08
CA ILE A 112 3.40 -10.58 3.06
C ILE A 112 3.38 -12.02 3.51
N ASN A 113 3.51 -12.25 4.82
CA ASN A 113 3.43 -13.58 5.42
C ASN A 113 1.97 -14.04 5.64
N TYR A 114 1.79 -15.30 6.04
CA TYR A 114 0.46 -15.91 6.24
C TYR A 114 -0.33 -15.31 7.42
N SER A 115 0.31 -14.60 8.34
CA SER A 115 -0.36 -13.88 9.44
C SER A 115 -0.73 -12.43 9.08
N GLY A 116 -0.50 -12.00 7.83
CA GLY A 116 -0.73 -10.64 7.37
C GLY A 116 0.33 -9.64 7.82
N GLY A 117 1.52 -10.09 8.25
CA GLY A 117 2.69 -9.22 8.46
C GLY A 117 3.40 -8.96 7.14
N ILE A 118 4.05 -7.80 6.99
CA ILE A 118 4.89 -7.47 5.83
C ILE A 118 6.35 -7.61 6.27
N ARG A 119 7.14 -8.38 5.53
CA ARG A 119 8.59 -8.57 5.74
C ARG A 119 9.36 -7.75 4.72
N ASN A 120 9.39 -6.44 4.95
CA ASN A 120 10.06 -5.49 4.08
C ASN A 120 10.53 -4.31 4.94
N TYR A 121 11.82 -4.00 4.92
CA TYR A 121 12.42 -2.94 5.72
C TYR A 121 11.73 -1.57 5.58
N HIS A 122 11.36 -1.20 4.34
CA HIS A 122 10.72 0.08 4.07
C HIS A 122 9.26 0.12 4.53
N ALA A 123 8.57 -1.02 4.48
CA ALA A 123 7.21 -1.15 5.04
C ALA A 123 7.23 -1.08 6.57
N ASP A 124 8.21 -1.72 7.21
CA ASP A 124 8.41 -1.64 8.66
C ASP A 124 8.66 -0.17 9.07
N ARG A 125 9.58 0.52 8.38
CA ARG A 125 9.85 1.94 8.61
C ARG A 125 8.59 2.80 8.42
N LEU A 126 7.75 2.50 7.41
CA LEU A 126 6.50 3.21 7.18
C LEU A 126 5.49 2.99 8.32
N TRP A 127 5.50 1.83 8.97
CA TRP A 127 4.62 1.52 10.10
C TRP A 127 5.10 2.02 11.47
N GLU A 128 6.41 2.13 11.66
CA GLU A 128 7.02 2.56 12.92
C GLU A 128 6.87 4.05 13.16
N LEU A 129 6.95 4.86 12.10
CA LEU A 129 6.88 6.31 12.19
C LEU A 129 5.43 6.81 12.28
N GLU A 130 5.27 7.98 12.88
CA GLU A 130 4.04 8.76 12.84
C GLU A 130 4.20 9.89 11.82
N TYR A 131 3.24 9.99 10.88
CA TYR A 131 3.27 10.97 9.81
C TYR A 131 2.25 12.08 10.05
N ASP A 132 2.56 13.28 9.60
CA ASP A 132 1.59 14.36 9.54
C ASP A 132 0.65 14.15 8.35
N LEU A 133 1.19 13.64 7.24
CA LEU A 133 0.46 13.35 6.01
C LEU A 133 0.80 11.97 5.46
N LEU A 134 -0.23 11.20 5.14
CA LEU A 134 -0.13 10.00 4.29
C LEU A 134 -0.82 10.28 2.95
N ILE A 135 -0.11 10.01 1.85
CA ILE A 135 -0.65 10.11 0.50
C ILE A 135 -0.80 8.68 -0.07
N ASN A 136 -2.04 8.29 -0.37
CA ASN A 136 -2.38 7.02 -1.00
C ASN A 136 -2.55 7.21 -2.51
N CYS A 137 -1.54 6.86 -3.29
CA CYS A 137 -1.53 6.94 -4.75
C CYS A 137 -1.91 5.59 -5.37
N PHE A 138 -3.14 5.14 -5.13
CA PHE A 138 -3.73 3.95 -5.73
C PHE A 138 -5.26 4.05 -5.70
N SER A 139 -5.92 3.64 -6.79
CA SER A 139 -7.37 3.65 -6.96
C SER A 139 -7.97 2.24 -6.93
N THR A 140 -7.16 1.23 -7.24
CA THR A 140 -7.57 -0.17 -7.23
C THR A 140 -7.39 -0.79 -5.84
N PRO A 141 -8.42 -1.45 -5.26
CA PRO A 141 -8.38 -1.98 -3.90
C PRO A 141 -7.57 -3.28 -3.80
N LYS A 142 -6.25 -3.23 -4.03
CA LYS A 142 -5.34 -4.37 -3.86
C LYS A 142 -5.07 -4.63 -2.38
N LEU A 143 -5.24 -5.88 -1.92
CA LEU A 143 -5.06 -6.24 -0.51
C LEU A 143 -3.71 -5.82 0.10
N PRO A 144 -2.56 -5.93 -0.59
CA PRO A 144 -1.28 -5.45 -0.08
C PRO A 144 -1.24 -3.96 0.21
N LEU A 145 -1.77 -3.14 -0.71
CA LEU A 145 -1.85 -1.68 -0.56
C LEU A 145 -2.77 -1.27 0.59
N LEU A 146 -3.94 -1.91 0.69
CA LEU A 146 -4.88 -1.69 1.78
C LEU A 146 -4.29 -2.10 3.13
N LEU A 147 -3.57 -3.24 3.18
CA LEU A 147 -2.87 -3.69 4.37
C LEU A 147 -1.81 -2.68 4.82
N LEU A 148 -0.95 -2.26 3.89
CA LEU A 148 0.10 -1.30 4.18
C LEU A 148 -0.50 0.02 4.66
N SER A 149 -1.44 0.60 3.90
CA SER A 149 -2.09 1.87 4.24
C SER A 149 -2.80 1.82 5.60
N SER A 150 -3.53 0.73 5.90
CA SER A 150 -4.25 0.60 7.17
C SER A 150 -3.35 0.63 8.40
N GLY A 151 -2.09 0.19 8.26
CA GLY A 151 -1.14 0.11 9.37
C GLY A 151 -0.36 1.39 9.65
N VAL A 152 -0.35 2.34 8.71
CA VAL A 152 0.36 3.61 8.88
C VAL A 152 -0.37 4.50 9.90
N LYS A 153 0.39 5.16 10.76
CA LYS A 153 -0.11 6.20 11.66
C LYS A 153 0.06 7.56 10.99
N ALA A 154 -1.02 8.24 10.70
CA ALA A 154 -0.99 9.56 10.06
C ALA A 154 -2.11 10.46 10.58
N LYS A 155 -1.82 11.77 10.72
CA LYS A 155 -2.78 12.79 11.15
C LYS A 155 -3.81 13.08 10.06
N LEU A 156 -3.36 13.18 8.82
CA LEU A 156 -4.18 13.39 7.63
C LEU A 156 -3.84 12.33 6.59
N ARG A 157 -4.86 11.79 5.94
CA ARG A 157 -4.74 10.85 4.82
C ARG A 157 -5.44 11.39 3.60
N ILE A 158 -4.70 11.56 2.53
CA ILE A 158 -5.22 12.01 1.24
C ILE A 158 -5.04 10.89 0.22
N GLY A 159 -6.06 10.60 -0.55
CA GLY A 159 -6.00 9.63 -1.62
C GLY A 159 -6.98 9.96 -2.74
N VAL A 160 -7.05 9.08 -3.73
CA VAL A 160 -7.99 9.17 -4.85
C VAL A 160 -9.23 8.32 -4.59
N SER A 161 -10.27 8.54 -5.39
CA SER A 161 -11.46 7.67 -5.41
C SER A 161 -11.12 6.25 -5.90
N GLY A 162 -12.03 5.30 -5.66
CA GLY A 162 -11.89 3.90 -6.10
C GLY A 162 -11.66 2.89 -4.97
N ILE A 163 -11.25 3.35 -3.78
CA ILE A 163 -11.12 2.50 -2.58
C ILE A 163 -12.11 2.93 -1.50
N ASP A 164 -12.30 2.05 -0.49
CA ASP A 164 -13.17 2.35 0.65
C ASP A 164 -12.77 3.68 1.32
N PRO A 165 -13.71 4.64 1.50
CA PRO A 165 -13.45 5.92 2.16
C PRO A 165 -12.81 5.81 3.55
N ALA A 166 -12.94 4.66 4.23
CA ALA A 166 -12.29 4.44 5.53
C ALA A 166 -10.75 4.54 5.48
N PHE A 167 -10.13 4.49 4.30
CA PHE A 167 -8.67 4.61 4.15
C PHE A 167 -8.17 6.05 4.03
N ASN A 168 -9.05 7.01 3.65
CA ASN A 168 -8.67 8.40 3.42
C ASN A 168 -9.58 9.35 4.18
N ASP A 169 -9.03 10.45 4.71
CA ASP A 169 -9.80 11.54 5.31
C ASP A 169 -10.30 12.49 4.23
N VAL A 170 -9.53 12.58 3.14
CA VAL A 170 -9.81 13.41 1.96
C VAL A 170 -9.64 12.57 0.71
N ILE A 171 -10.64 12.63 -0.16
CA ILE A 171 -10.63 11.96 -1.46
C ILE A 171 -10.60 13.03 -2.54
N ILE A 172 -9.61 12.94 -3.44
CA ILE A 172 -9.46 13.82 -4.59
C ILE A 172 -9.92 13.05 -5.82
N GLU A 173 -10.90 13.59 -6.52
CA GLU A 173 -11.45 13.00 -7.74
C GLU A 173 -10.64 13.41 -8.99
N THR A 174 -9.37 12.98 -9.01
CA THR A 174 -8.46 13.22 -10.13
C THR A 174 -7.79 11.90 -10.51
N PRO A 175 -7.68 11.57 -11.79
CA PRO A 175 -6.94 10.39 -12.23
C PRO A 175 -5.47 10.46 -11.78
N LEU A 176 -4.91 9.36 -11.27
CA LEU A 176 -3.51 9.29 -10.84
C LEU A 176 -2.51 9.52 -11.98
N ALA A 177 -2.91 9.28 -13.22
CA ALA A 177 -2.13 9.65 -14.41
C ALA A 177 -1.82 11.15 -14.47
N ASP A 178 -2.68 12.01 -13.87
CA ASP A 178 -2.42 13.45 -13.69
C ASP A 178 -1.97 13.74 -12.26
N GLY A 179 -0.83 13.20 -11.87
CA GLY A 179 -0.24 13.39 -10.54
C GLY A 179 0.00 14.86 -10.19
N SER A 180 0.20 15.73 -11.21
CA SER A 180 0.39 17.16 -10.98
C SER A 180 -0.87 17.84 -10.48
N THR A 181 -2.01 17.59 -11.10
CA THR A 181 -3.31 18.11 -10.66
C THR A 181 -3.70 17.53 -9.30
N PHE A 182 -3.48 16.21 -9.08
CA PHE A 182 -3.71 15.59 -7.76
C PHE A 182 -2.97 16.31 -6.65
N ILE A 183 -1.67 16.59 -6.81
CA ILE A 183 -0.87 17.30 -5.80
C ILE A 183 -1.29 18.75 -5.63
N GLN A 184 -1.70 19.45 -6.69
CA GLN A 184 -2.21 20.81 -6.57
C GLN A 184 -3.48 20.87 -5.73
N GLU A 185 -4.43 19.96 -5.94
CA GLU A 185 -5.64 19.86 -5.12
C GLU A 185 -5.31 19.47 -3.67
N ALA A 186 -4.40 18.52 -3.44
CA ALA A 186 -3.92 18.18 -2.12
C ALA A 186 -3.33 19.40 -1.38
N LYS A 187 -2.51 20.21 -2.05
CA LYS A 187 -1.94 21.43 -1.48
C LYS A 187 -3.00 22.45 -1.07
N LYS A 188 -4.06 22.64 -1.88
CA LYS A 188 -5.17 23.54 -1.52
C LYS A 188 -5.82 23.11 -0.22
N ILE A 189 -6.11 21.81 -0.09
CA ILE A 189 -6.73 21.25 1.12
C ILE A 189 -5.80 21.40 2.32
N ILE A 190 -4.53 21.04 2.19
CA ILE A 190 -3.54 21.17 3.25
C ILE A 190 -3.47 22.63 3.75
N LYS A 191 -3.45 23.60 2.82
CA LYS A 191 -3.42 25.03 3.14
C LYS A 191 -4.63 25.51 3.93
N THR A 192 -5.81 24.89 3.74
CA THR A 192 -7.00 25.23 4.52
C THR A 192 -6.99 24.66 5.95
N LEU A 193 -6.12 23.67 6.20
CA LEU A 193 -5.98 23.00 7.50
C LEU A 193 -4.80 23.54 8.35
N GLN A 194 -3.95 24.38 7.77
CA GLN A 194 -2.84 25.08 8.44
C GLN A 194 -3.30 26.41 9.08
#